data_90110ff35e5fb2e45f0e6ae3d68e5278
#
_entry.id   90110ff35e5fb2e45f0e6ae3d68e5278
#
_cell.length_a   1.000
_cell.length_b   1.000
_cell.length_c   1.000
_cell.angle_alpha   90.00
_cell.angle_beta   90.00
_cell.angle_gamma   90.00
#
_symmetry.space_group_name_H-M   'P 1'
#
loop_
_entity.id
_entity.type
_entity.pdbx_description
1 polymer ?
#
loop_
_entity_poly.entity_id
_entity_poly.type
_entity_poly.pdbx_seq_one_letter_code
_entity_poly.pdbx_strand_id
1 'polypeptide(L)'
;FADSWTCLPPWNSMAPVIPAENFTDERKEGKTAFTGTHEEVLEKYLWLLDYAQDDFMGTTYTDGNAAFANGAAAMMINGNWAISEFLNTNPDMNVNMFAFPSVDEADRNTVTSGVDVLLAVSNQGDEAQQEAAKEFIRYALTPEVAQSYIDDQFAFSAVNGVEQKNETVSGVSKDIANGKVSNFPDHYYPNGFDLSAILQQFALNKVDGMDDTENITETLQSCDEQYDAANVE
;
A
#
# COMPACT_ATOMS: atom_id res chain seq x y z
N PHE A 1 1.77 -2.82 -13.96
CA PHE A 1 2.25 -1.47 -13.57
C PHE A 1 1.85 -0.39 -14.56
N ALA A 2 0.85 -0.65 -15.44
CA ALA A 2 0.26 0.38 -16.30
C ALA A 2 -0.33 1.54 -15.47
N ASP A 3 -0.92 1.22 -14.33
CA ASP A 3 -1.38 2.20 -13.33
C ASP A 3 -0.26 2.45 -12.32
N SER A 4 0.37 3.64 -12.31
CA SER A 4 1.59 3.93 -11.52
C SER A 4 1.46 3.63 -10.03
N TRP A 5 0.29 3.87 -9.43
CA TRP A 5 0.06 3.59 -8.01
C TRP A 5 0.23 2.10 -7.65
N THR A 6 0.08 1.18 -8.61
CA THR A 6 0.31 -0.26 -8.38
C THR A 6 1.79 -0.60 -8.15
N CYS A 7 2.69 0.35 -8.38
CA CYS A 7 4.09 0.23 -8.01
C CYS A 7 4.35 0.50 -6.51
N LEU A 8 3.41 1.11 -5.78
CA LEU A 8 3.57 1.45 -4.36
C LEU A 8 3.51 0.25 -3.39
N PRO A 9 2.65 -0.78 -3.57
CA PRO A 9 2.50 -1.85 -2.59
C PRO A 9 3.80 -2.57 -2.20
N PRO A 10 4.72 -2.95 -3.11
CA PRO A 10 6.00 -3.53 -2.71
C PRO A 10 6.85 -2.58 -1.87
N TRP A 11 6.95 -1.31 -2.29
CA TRP A 11 7.66 -0.29 -1.52
C TRP A 11 7.06 -0.10 -0.13
N ASN A 12 5.75 0.11 -0.04
CA ASN A 12 5.04 0.33 1.22
C ASN A 12 5.13 -0.85 2.18
N SER A 13 5.38 -2.05 1.66
CA SER A 13 5.61 -3.23 2.50
C SER A 13 7.04 -3.31 3.05
N MET A 14 8.03 -2.86 2.30
CA MET A 14 9.45 -2.98 2.61
C MET A 14 10.04 -1.75 3.31
N ALA A 15 9.68 -0.56 2.85
CA ALA A 15 10.23 0.69 3.36
C ALA A 15 9.94 0.99 4.84
N PRO A 16 8.84 0.52 5.47
CA PRO A 16 8.68 0.65 6.91
C PRO A 16 9.53 -0.29 7.77
N VAL A 17 10.12 -1.34 7.16
CA VAL A 17 10.75 -2.45 7.88
C VAL A 17 12.27 -2.48 7.69
N ILE A 18 12.75 -2.19 6.48
CA ILE A 18 14.17 -2.34 6.11
C ILE A 18 15.00 -1.16 6.62
N PRO A 19 14.66 0.11 6.33
CA PRO A 19 15.38 1.25 6.87
C PRO A 19 15.16 1.43 8.38
N ALA A 20 15.74 2.48 8.96
CA ALA A 20 15.49 2.84 10.34
C ALA A 20 14.01 3.21 10.57
N GLU A 21 13.45 2.79 11.71
CA GLU A 21 12.05 2.98 12.08
C GLU A 21 11.58 4.45 12.02
N ASN A 22 12.48 5.39 12.30
CA ASN A 22 12.19 6.83 12.31
C ASN A 22 12.53 7.54 10.98
N PHE A 23 12.78 6.79 9.89
CA PHE A 23 13.22 7.36 8.62
C PHE A 23 12.34 8.51 8.13
N THR A 24 11.02 8.35 8.17
CA THR A 24 10.08 9.35 7.63
C THR A 24 10.19 10.68 8.39
N ASP A 25 10.30 10.65 9.72
CA ASP A 25 10.45 11.84 10.55
C ASP A 25 11.82 12.50 10.33
N GLU A 26 12.89 11.70 10.31
CA GLU A 26 14.24 12.20 10.05
C GLU A 26 14.39 12.76 8.63
N ARG A 27 13.72 12.17 7.64
CA ARG A 27 13.72 12.66 6.26
C ARG A 27 13.01 14.00 6.14
N LYS A 28 11.87 14.15 6.81
CA LYS A 28 11.14 15.42 6.88
C LYS A 28 11.99 16.54 7.49
N GLU A 29 12.81 16.20 8.48
CA GLU A 29 13.74 17.15 9.15
C GLU A 29 15.07 17.35 8.39
N GLY A 30 15.26 16.70 7.24
CA GLY A 30 16.50 16.78 6.44
C GLY A 30 17.73 16.12 7.10
N LYS A 31 17.52 15.18 8.02
CA LYS A 31 18.58 14.47 8.75
C LYS A 31 19.05 13.19 8.08
N THR A 32 18.28 12.68 7.13
CA THR A 32 18.55 11.46 6.37
C THR A 32 18.15 11.62 4.92
N ALA A 33 18.53 10.66 4.08
CA ALA A 33 18.20 10.61 2.67
C ALA A 33 17.74 9.21 2.27
N PHE A 34 17.07 9.06 1.14
CA PHE A 34 16.75 7.75 0.56
C PHE A 34 18.06 7.05 0.13
N THR A 35 18.96 7.79 -0.48
CA THR A 35 20.33 7.33 -0.78
C THR A 35 21.05 6.98 0.54
N GLY A 36 21.60 5.78 0.62
CA GLY A 36 22.29 5.25 1.80
C GLY A 36 21.38 4.53 2.79
N THR A 37 20.06 4.44 2.53
CA THR A 37 19.10 3.81 3.43
C THR A 37 18.10 2.88 2.74
N HIS A 38 17.80 3.07 1.45
CA HIS A 38 16.76 2.33 0.73
C HIS A 38 17.30 1.45 -0.41
N GLU A 39 18.60 1.26 -0.51
CA GLU A 39 19.21 0.38 -1.52
C GLU A 39 18.64 -1.03 -1.44
N GLU A 40 18.59 -1.62 -0.23
CA GLU A 40 18.05 -2.97 -0.02
C GLU A 40 16.55 -3.06 -0.39
N VAL A 41 15.78 -1.98 -0.20
CA VAL A 41 14.37 -1.93 -0.63
C VAL A 41 14.28 -2.10 -2.14
N LEU A 42 15.08 -1.35 -2.91
CA LEU A 42 15.08 -1.42 -4.36
C LEU A 42 15.73 -2.70 -4.91
N GLU A 43 16.75 -3.24 -4.26
CA GLU A 43 17.33 -4.54 -4.60
C GLU A 43 16.27 -5.64 -4.51
N LYS A 44 15.51 -5.68 -3.41
CA LYS A 44 14.41 -6.64 -3.24
C LYS A 44 13.26 -6.38 -4.22
N TYR A 45 13.00 -5.12 -4.55
CA TYR A 45 12.00 -4.78 -5.55
C TYR A 45 12.40 -5.33 -6.93
N LEU A 46 13.66 -5.16 -7.36
CA LEU A 46 14.18 -5.74 -8.62
C LEU A 46 14.06 -7.26 -8.60
N TRP A 47 14.41 -7.90 -7.49
CA TRP A 47 14.25 -9.33 -7.33
C TRP A 47 12.79 -9.80 -7.49
N LEU A 48 11.82 -9.02 -7.01
CA LEU A 48 10.39 -9.31 -7.21
C LEU A 48 10.00 -9.20 -8.69
N LEU A 49 10.55 -8.23 -9.41
CA LEU A 49 10.27 -8.06 -10.86
C LEU A 49 10.75 -9.25 -11.69
N ASP A 50 11.77 -9.97 -11.25
CA ASP A 50 12.24 -11.19 -11.92
C ASP A 50 11.20 -12.34 -11.89
N TYR A 51 10.19 -12.25 -11.01
CA TYR A 51 9.07 -13.20 -10.90
C TYR A 51 7.74 -12.64 -11.44
N ALA A 52 7.75 -11.41 -11.95
CA ALA A 52 6.56 -10.81 -12.54
C ALA A 52 6.24 -11.43 -13.92
N GLN A 53 5.00 -11.29 -14.37
CA GLN A 53 4.64 -11.63 -15.74
C GLN A 53 5.39 -10.76 -16.77
N ASP A 54 5.60 -11.28 -17.98
CA ASP A 54 6.40 -10.60 -19.02
C ASP A 54 5.88 -9.20 -19.39
N ASP A 55 4.56 -8.97 -19.33
CA ASP A 55 3.91 -7.69 -19.66
C ASP A 55 3.40 -6.94 -18.42
N PHE A 56 4.17 -6.94 -17.34
CA PHE A 56 3.73 -6.27 -16.11
C PHE A 56 3.59 -4.74 -16.27
N MET A 57 4.36 -4.11 -17.18
CA MET A 57 4.23 -2.67 -17.48
C MET A 57 2.98 -2.33 -18.27
N GLY A 58 2.45 -3.25 -19.09
CA GLY A 58 1.21 -3.07 -19.85
C GLY A 58 -0.05 -3.54 -19.10
N THR A 59 0.11 -4.32 -18.03
CA THR A 59 -1.00 -4.88 -17.26
C THR A 59 -1.61 -3.81 -16.34
N THR A 60 -2.91 -3.51 -16.52
CA THR A 60 -3.66 -2.62 -15.65
C THR A 60 -3.99 -3.29 -14.31
N TYR A 61 -4.40 -2.51 -13.32
CA TYR A 61 -4.88 -3.03 -12.03
C TYR A 61 -6.01 -4.07 -12.21
N THR A 62 -7.01 -3.74 -13.02
CA THR A 62 -8.14 -4.64 -13.29
C THR A 62 -7.71 -5.93 -14.00
N ASP A 63 -6.84 -5.83 -15.00
CA ASP A 63 -6.35 -7.00 -15.74
C ASP A 63 -5.51 -7.91 -14.84
N GLY A 64 -4.67 -7.33 -13.98
CA GLY A 64 -3.87 -8.06 -12.99
C GLY A 64 -4.74 -8.80 -11.98
N ASN A 65 -5.76 -8.15 -11.43
CA ASN A 65 -6.72 -8.77 -10.52
C ASN A 65 -7.48 -9.92 -11.19
N ALA A 66 -7.94 -9.73 -12.42
CA ALA A 66 -8.61 -10.79 -13.18
C ALA A 66 -7.69 -11.97 -13.50
N ALA A 67 -6.44 -11.72 -13.87
CA ALA A 67 -5.44 -12.76 -14.11
C ALA A 67 -5.16 -13.59 -12.85
N PHE A 68 -4.96 -12.92 -11.70
CA PHE A 68 -4.77 -13.59 -10.41
C PHE A 68 -5.99 -14.42 -10.01
N ALA A 69 -7.20 -13.89 -10.11
CA ALA A 69 -8.44 -14.59 -9.78
C ALA A 69 -8.65 -15.84 -10.65
N ASN A 70 -8.15 -15.84 -11.90
CA ASN A 70 -8.18 -16.97 -12.82
C ASN A 70 -6.97 -17.93 -12.66
N GLY A 71 -6.13 -17.72 -11.66
CA GLY A 71 -5.04 -18.65 -11.32
C GLY A 71 -3.77 -18.47 -12.17
N ALA A 72 -3.56 -17.33 -12.83
CA ALA A 72 -2.35 -17.05 -13.59
C ALA A 72 -1.11 -16.87 -12.70
N ALA A 73 -1.30 -16.50 -11.43
CA ALA A 73 -0.24 -16.39 -10.44
C ALA A 73 -0.65 -17.05 -9.12
N ALA A 74 0.33 -17.56 -8.36
CA ALA A 74 0.11 -18.15 -7.04
C ALA A 74 0.07 -17.12 -5.93
N MET A 75 0.69 -15.95 -6.13
CA MET A 75 0.75 -14.85 -5.17
C MET A 75 0.64 -13.52 -5.91
N MET A 76 0.13 -12.52 -5.21
CA MET A 76 0.03 -11.14 -5.70
C MET A 76 0.32 -10.18 -4.55
N ILE A 77 1.06 -9.12 -4.80
CA ILE A 77 1.26 -8.04 -3.83
C ILE A 77 0.17 -7.01 -4.06
N ASN A 78 -0.79 -6.97 -3.13
CA ASN A 78 -1.95 -6.09 -3.22
C ASN A 78 -2.54 -5.88 -1.81
N GLY A 79 -3.58 -5.08 -1.69
CA GLY A 79 -4.31 -4.88 -0.44
C GLY A 79 -5.62 -5.67 -0.38
N ASN A 80 -6.21 -5.71 0.82
CA ASN A 80 -7.49 -6.37 1.06
C ASN A 80 -8.64 -5.82 0.21
N TRP A 81 -8.57 -4.58 -0.24
CA TRP A 81 -9.55 -3.97 -1.17
C TRP A 81 -9.71 -4.73 -2.49
N ALA A 82 -8.69 -5.49 -2.93
CA ALA A 82 -8.75 -6.27 -4.16
C ALA A 82 -9.53 -7.59 -4.01
N ILE A 83 -9.77 -8.07 -2.78
CA ILE A 83 -10.39 -9.38 -2.52
C ILE A 83 -11.79 -9.45 -3.13
N SER A 84 -12.60 -8.39 -2.99
CA SER A 84 -13.93 -8.34 -3.57
C SER A 84 -13.90 -8.50 -5.10
N GLU A 85 -12.90 -7.91 -5.77
CA GLU A 85 -12.73 -8.06 -7.23
C GLU A 85 -12.33 -9.47 -7.62
N PHE A 86 -11.44 -10.11 -6.83
CA PHE A 86 -11.07 -11.51 -7.05
C PHE A 86 -12.28 -12.43 -6.97
N LEU A 87 -13.09 -12.30 -5.90
CA LEU A 87 -14.27 -13.14 -5.67
C LEU A 87 -15.42 -12.82 -6.63
N ASN A 88 -15.53 -11.59 -7.13
CA ASN A 88 -16.47 -11.26 -8.20
C ASN A 88 -16.08 -11.90 -9.53
N THR A 89 -14.78 -12.02 -9.80
CA THR A 89 -14.25 -12.67 -11.02
C THR A 89 -14.31 -14.19 -10.90
N ASN A 90 -13.95 -14.75 -9.76
CA ASN A 90 -13.96 -16.18 -9.48
C ASN A 90 -14.51 -16.45 -8.07
N PRO A 91 -15.83 -16.67 -7.91
CA PRO A 91 -16.46 -16.90 -6.60
C PRO A 91 -15.95 -18.13 -5.85
N ASP A 92 -15.35 -19.10 -6.55
CA ASP A 92 -14.82 -20.33 -5.97
C ASP A 92 -13.32 -20.20 -5.58
N MET A 93 -12.74 -19.00 -5.73
CA MET A 93 -11.33 -18.78 -5.41
C MET A 93 -11.09 -18.90 -3.91
N ASN A 94 -10.11 -19.74 -3.54
CA ASN A 94 -9.60 -19.81 -2.17
C ASN A 94 -8.38 -18.90 -2.05
N VAL A 95 -8.57 -17.71 -1.49
CA VAL A 95 -7.55 -16.68 -1.30
C VAL A 95 -7.38 -16.35 0.19
N ASN A 96 -6.16 -16.10 0.63
CA ASN A 96 -5.84 -15.61 1.96
C ASN A 96 -4.72 -14.56 1.89
N MET A 97 -4.57 -13.77 2.94
CA MET A 97 -3.53 -12.74 3.07
C MET A 97 -2.49 -13.12 4.11
N PHE A 98 -1.28 -12.63 3.92
CA PHE A 98 -0.21 -12.66 4.92
C PHE A 98 0.63 -11.39 4.81
N ALA A 99 1.31 -11.02 5.92
CA ALA A 99 2.23 -9.89 5.93
C ALA A 99 3.38 -10.15 4.94
N PHE A 100 3.75 -9.13 4.17
CA PHE A 100 4.87 -9.24 3.23
C PHE A 100 6.17 -9.54 3.99
N PRO A 101 6.93 -10.59 3.59
CA PRO A 101 8.17 -10.97 4.26
C PRO A 101 9.34 -10.08 3.82
N SER A 102 9.40 -8.86 4.35
CA SER A 102 10.39 -7.85 3.98
C SER A 102 11.80 -8.22 4.45
N VAL A 103 11.91 -8.93 5.56
CA VAL A 103 13.19 -9.38 6.17
C VAL A 103 13.07 -10.81 6.70
N ASP A 104 14.21 -11.47 6.90
CA ASP A 104 14.28 -12.87 7.37
C ASP A 104 13.79 -13.03 8.82
N GLU A 105 13.92 -11.98 9.63
CA GLU A 105 13.44 -11.96 11.01
C GLU A 105 11.91 -11.79 11.03
N ALA A 106 11.18 -12.90 11.15
CA ALA A 106 9.73 -12.95 11.06
C ALA A 106 8.98 -12.02 12.03
N ASP A 107 9.56 -11.72 13.19
CA ASP A 107 9.00 -10.83 14.20
C ASP A 107 9.12 -9.34 13.83
N ARG A 108 10.02 -8.99 12.91
CA ARG A 108 10.16 -7.63 12.36
C ARG A 108 9.18 -7.34 11.23
N ASN A 109 8.70 -8.34 10.52
CA ASN A 109 7.75 -8.13 9.42
C ASN A 109 6.40 -7.67 9.96
N THR A 110 5.87 -6.59 9.40
CA THR A 110 4.61 -5.96 9.81
C THR A 110 3.60 -5.99 8.68
N VAL A 111 2.32 -5.92 9.03
CA VAL A 111 1.26 -5.65 8.05
C VAL A 111 1.24 -4.16 7.77
N THR A 112 1.39 -3.76 6.51
CA THR A 112 1.16 -2.36 6.14
C THR A 112 -0.33 -2.06 6.28
N SER A 113 -0.67 -1.13 7.16
CA SER A 113 -2.04 -0.74 7.47
C SER A 113 -2.09 0.73 7.85
N GLY A 114 -3.19 1.39 7.55
CA GLY A 114 -3.38 2.80 7.86
C GLY A 114 -4.81 3.23 7.58
N VAL A 115 -5.04 4.54 7.61
CA VAL A 115 -6.34 5.09 7.25
C VAL A 115 -6.50 5.02 5.73
N ASP A 116 -7.42 4.18 5.27
CA ASP A 116 -7.74 3.99 3.87
C ASP A 116 -8.87 4.91 3.42
N VAL A 117 -10.00 4.89 4.14
CA VAL A 117 -11.19 5.69 3.81
C VAL A 117 -11.51 6.70 4.90
N LEU A 118 -11.69 7.95 4.51
CA LEU A 118 -12.08 9.06 5.36
C LEU A 118 -13.45 9.60 4.93
N LEU A 119 -14.30 9.91 5.91
CA LEU A 119 -15.52 10.67 5.71
C LEU A 119 -15.32 12.08 6.26
N ALA A 120 -15.46 13.10 5.41
CA ALA A 120 -15.30 14.49 5.79
C ALA A 120 -16.55 15.30 5.47
N VAL A 121 -16.86 16.29 6.34
CA VAL A 121 -17.93 17.25 6.10
C VAL A 121 -17.35 18.46 5.36
N SER A 122 -17.90 18.79 4.19
CA SER A 122 -17.49 19.98 3.45
C SER A 122 -17.90 21.26 4.22
N ASN A 123 -17.00 22.23 4.28
CA ASN A 123 -17.29 23.55 4.84
C ASN A 123 -17.95 24.50 3.82
N GLN A 124 -18.19 24.04 2.59
CA GLN A 124 -18.81 24.81 1.52
C GLN A 124 -20.35 24.69 1.51
N GLY A 125 -20.91 23.69 2.21
CA GLY A 125 -22.35 23.51 2.35
C GLY A 125 -22.98 24.47 3.36
N ASP A 126 -24.29 24.70 3.21
CA ASP A 126 -25.07 25.39 4.25
C ASP A 126 -25.18 24.55 5.53
N GLU A 127 -25.70 25.16 6.63
CA GLU A 127 -25.78 24.51 7.93
C GLU A 127 -26.62 23.20 7.88
N ALA A 128 -27.71 23.19 7.11
CA ALA A 128 -28.57 22.01 6.98
C ALA A 128 -27.87 20.87 6.26
N GLN A 129 -27.10 21.17 5.21
CA GLN A 129 -26.27 20.20 4.49
C GLN A 129 -25.15 19.65 5.37
N GLN A 130 -24.48 20.49 6.15
CA GLN A 130 -23.44 20.06 7.07
C GLN A 130 -23.99 19.16 8.18
N GLU A 131 -25.15 19.49 8.76
CA GLU A 131 -25.79 18.64 9.78
C GLU A 131 -26.24 17.29 9.18
N ALA A 132 -26.80 17.29 7.98
CA ALA A 132 -27.14 16.04 7.29
C ALA A 132 -25.90 15.15 7.03
N ALA A 133 -24.77 15.74 6.63
CA ALA A 133 -23.53 15.03 6.44
C ALA A 133 -22.98 14.46 7.76
N LYS A 134 -23.04 15.21 8.85
CA LYS A 134 -22.66 14.72 10.19
C LYS A 134 -23.55 13.57 10.64
N GLU A 135 -24.85 13.63 10.37
CA GLU A 135 -25.79 12.56 10.69
C GLU A 135 -25.49 11.28 9.89
N PHE A 136 -25.16 11.42 8.61
CA PHE A 136 -24.68 10.29 7.79
C PHE A 136 -23.41 9.66 8.37
N ILE A 137 -22.43 10.46 8.79
CA ILE A 137 -21.20 9.94 9.42
C ILE A 137 -21.53 9.20 10.72
N ARG A 138 -22.41 9.75 11.58
CA ARG A 138 -22.86 9.06 12.81
C ARG A 138 -23.51 7.72 12.51
N TYR A 139 -24.35 7.66 11.48
CA TYR A 139 -24.99 6.43 11.02
C TYR A 139 -23.94 5.42 10.50
N ALA A 140 -23.02 5.84 9.65
CA ALA A 140 -21.96 4.99 9.10
C ALA A 140 -21.05 4.39 10.20
N LEU A 141 -20.87 5.12 11.31
CA LEU A 141 -20.05 4.68 12.45
C LEU A 141 -20.84 3.89 13.51
N THR A 142 -22.13 3.59 13.27
CA THR A 142 -22.83 2.65 14.16
C THR A 142 -22.23 1.25 14.02
N PRO A 143 -22.13 0.45 15.11
CA PRO A 143 -21.51 -0.87 15.04
C PRO A 143 -22.11 -1.80 13.97
N GLU A 144 -23.43 -1.73 13.76
CA GLU A 144 -24.13 -2.53 12.75
C GLU A 144 -23.70 -2.18 11.33
N VAL A 145 -23.65 -0.88 11.00
CA VAL A 145 -23.29 -0.41 9.65
C VAL A 145 -21.80 -0.61 9.41
N ALA A 146 -20.96 -0.29 10.40
CA ALA A 146 -19.52 -0.50 10.32
C ALA A 146 -19.17 -1.99 10.15
N GLN A 147 -19.87 -2.91 10.83
CA GLN A 147 -19.67 -4.35 10.65
C GLN A 147 -20.05 -4.78 9.23
N SER A 148 -21.23 -4.35 8.75
CA SER A 148 -21.65 -4.67 7.38
C SER A 148 -20.64 -4.18 6.32
N TYR A 149 -20.09 -2.98 6.53
CA TYR A 149 -19.07 -2.43 5.62
C TYR A 149 -17.80 -3.27 5.60
N ILE A 150 -17.22 -3.61 6.75
CA ILE A 150 -15.99 -4.38 6.80
C ILE A 150 -16.15 -5.82 6.33
N ASP A 151 -17.32 -6.42 6.54
CA ASP A 151 -17.62 -7.78 6.05
C ASP A 151 -17.67 -7.80 4.50
N ASP A 152 -18.25 -6.76 3.88
CA ASP A 152 -18.34 -6.63 2.44
C ASP A 152 -17.00 -6.26 1.77
N GLN A 153 -16.22 -5.40 2.43
CA GLN A 153 -14.94 -4.87 1.89
C GLN A 153 -13.70 -5.62 2.37
N PHE A 154 -13.83 -6.68 3.18
CA PHE A 154 -12.71 -7.39 3.81
C PHE A 154 -11.79 -6.45 4.62
N ALA A 155 -12.34 -5.34 5.10
CA ALA A 155 -11.60 -4.27 5.75
C ALA A 155 -11.50 -4.47 7.28
N PHE A 156 -10.74 -3.61 7.94
CA PHE A 156 -10.62 -3.54 9.39
C PHE A 156 -11.21 -2.23 9.88
N SER A 157 -12.00 -2.27 10.95
CA SER A 157 -12.74 -1.10 11.43
C SER A 157 -11.95 -0.29 12.46
N ALA A 158 -12.07 1.05 12.38
CA ALA A 158 -11.67 1.95 13.45
C ALA A 158 -12.75 2.10 14.54
N VAL A 159 -13.93 1.48 14.38
CA VAL A 159 -15.03 1.51 15.36
C VAL A 159 -14.82 0.45 16.44
N ASN A 160 -14.77 0.86 17.69
CA ASN A 160 -14.58 -0.04 18.82
C ASN A 160 -15.65 -1.13 18.88
N GLY A 161 -15.21 -2.37 19.04
CA GLY A 161 -16.10 -3.54 19.16
C GLY A 161 -16.60 -4.10 17.83
N VAL A 162 -16.14 -3.55 16.71
CA VAL A 162 -16.37 -4.08 15.37
C VAL A 162 -15.13 -4.85 14.92
N GLU A 163 -15.28 -6.13 14.61
CA GLU A 163 -14.16 -7.04 14.36
C GLU A 163 -14.31 -7.75 13.01
N GLN A 164 -13.24 -7.79 12.24
CA GLN A 164 -13.17 -8.60 11.03
C GLN A 164 -12.94 -10.07 11.38
N LYS A 165 -13.83 -10.95 10.89
CA LYS A 165 -13.83 -12.40 11.19
C LYS A 165 -13.75 -13.26 9.93
N ASN A 166 -13.63 -12.65 8.75
CA ASN A 166 -13.56 -13.39 7.50
C ASN A 166 -12.25 -14.18 7.41
N GLU A 167 -12.34 -15.45 7.07
CA GLU A 167 -11.21 -16.37 6.94
C GLU A 167 -10.20 -15.91 5.88
N THR A 168 -10.65 -15.22 4.84
CA THR A 168 -9.81 -14.70 3.76
C THR A 168 -8.72 -13.73 4.25
N VAL A 169 -8.98 -13.00 5.33
CA VAL A 169 -8.01 -12.07 5.95
C VAL A 169 -7.45 -12.57 7.27
N SER A 170 -7.70 -13.83 7.62
CA SER A 170 -7.27 -14.43 8.90
C SER A 170 -5.76 -14.43 9.09
N GLY A 171 -4.98 -14.53 7.99
CA GLY A 171 -3.52 -14.53 8.04
C GLY A 171 -2.90 -13.21 8.50
N VAL A 172 -3.63 -12.09 8.45
CA VAL A 172 -3.17 -10.77 8.94
C VAL A 172 -3.94 -10.28 10.16
N SER A 173 -5.13 -10.82 10.43
CA SER A 173 -6.00 -10.36 11.53
C SER A 173 -5.33 -10.40 12.89
N LYS A 174 -4.52 -11.42 13.16
CA LYS A 174 -3.79 -11.55 14.43
C LYS A 174 -2.70 -10.49 14.59
N ASP A 175 -1.97 -10.20 13.53
CA ASP A 175 -0.91 -9.20 13.55
C ASP A 175 -1.52 -7.80 13.76
N ILE A 176 -2.61 -7.49 13.07
CA ILE A 176 -3.36 -6.24 13.24
C ILE A 176 -3.90 -6.11 14.68
N ALA A 177 -4.52 -7.16 15.22
CA ALA A 177 -5.04 -7.15 16.59
C ALA A 177 -3.95 -6.96 17.66
N ASN A 178 -2.73 -7.42 17.38
CA ASN A 178 -1.57 -7.26 18.26
C ASN A 178 -0.81 -5.94 18.02
N GLY A 179 -1.26 -5.08 17.11
CA GLY A 179 -0.57 -3.84 16.76
C GLY A 179 0.73 -4.05 15.97
N LYS A 180 0.95 -5.24 15.40
CA LYS A 180 2.10 -5.54 14.54
C LYS A 180 1.85 -5.00 13.12
N VAL A 181 1.77 -3.69 13.04
CA VAL A 181 1.44 -2.94 11.83
C VAL A 181 2.43 -1.82 11.57
N SER A 182 2.60 -1.45 10.32
CA SER A 182 3.31 -0.24 9.89
C SER A 182 2.37 0.64 9.08
N ASN A 183 2.54 1.95 9.16
CA ASN A 183 1.83 2.88 8.31
C ASN A 183 2.32 2.79 6.85
N PHE A 184 1.51 3.27 5.92
CA PHE A 184 1.93 3.53 4.55
C PHE A 184 2.91 4.72 4.53
N PRO A 185 4.21 4.55 4.24
CA PRO A 185 5.16 5.65 4.32
C PRO A 185 4.86 6.77 3.33
N ASP A 186 4.35 6.45 2.13
CA ASP A 186 3.98 7.42 1.11
C ASP A 186 2.88 8.40 1.56
N HIS A 187 2.03 8.02 2.51
CA HIS A 187 1.02 8.92 3.09
C HIS A 187 1.62 10.05 3.94
N TYR A 188 2.88 9.95 4.34
CA TYR A 188 3.58 10.92 5.17
C TYR A 188 4.60 11.74 4.39
N TYR A 189 4.76 11.46 3.11
CA TYR A 189 5.65 12.22 2.24
C TYR A 189 4.99 13.56 1.83
N PRO A 190 5.78 14.57 1.47
CA PRO A 190 5.24 15.89 1.13
C PRO A 190 4.39 15.83 -0.14
N ASN A 191 3.37 16.70 -0.20
CA ASN A 191 2.58 16.88 -1.41
C ASN A 191 3.48 17.30 -2.58
N GLY A 192 3.33 16.63 -3.72
CA GLY A 192 4.15 16.89 -4.91
C GLY A 192 5.35 15.95 -5.07
N PHE A 193 5.65 15.10 -4.09
CA PHE A 193 6.57 13.99 -4.25
C PHE A 193 5.82 12.79 -4.84
N ASP A 194 6.00 12.55 -6.13
CA ASP A 194 5.31 11.47 -6.86
C ASP A 194 6.16 10.19 -6.88
N LEU A 195 6.19 9.50 -5.75
CA LEU A 195 6.89 8.23 -5.61
C LEU A 195 6.36 7.17 -6.60
N SER A 196 5.06 7.19 -6.91
CA SER A 196 4.47 6.19 -7.81
C SER A 196 5.05 6.28 -9.23
N ALA A 197 5.24 7.50 -9.74
CA ALA A 197 5.86 7.73 -11.03
C ALA A 197 7.37 7.36 -11.03
N ILE A 198 8.08 7.63 -9.93
CA ILE A 198 9.48 7.25 -9.78
C ILE A 198 9.63 5.72 -9.82
N LEU A 199 8.82 4.99 -9.07
CA LEU A 199 8.86 3.53 -9.04
C LEU A 199 8.40 2.89 -10.36
N GLN A 200 7.45 3.52 -11.07
CA GLN A 200 7.07 3.08 -12.41
C GLN A 200 8.23 3.23 -13.39
N GLN A 201 8.97 4.36 -13.33
CA GLN A 201 10.18 4.53 -14.13
C GLN A 201 11.27 3.53 -13.76
N PHE A 202 11.47 3.25 -12.46
CA PHE A 202 12.38 2.21 -11.97
C PHE A 202 12.09 0.84 -12.58
N ALA A 203 10.82 0.46 -12.61
CA ALA A 203 10.39 -0.80 -13.21
C ALA A 203 10.57 -0.81 -14.75
N LEU A 204 10.32 0.33 -15.41
CA LEU A 204 10.55 0.48 -16.84
C LEU A 204 12.03 0.37 -17.19
N ASN A 205 12.93 0.98 -16.42
CA ASN A 205 14.39 0.89 -16.59
C ASN A 205 14.89 -0.56 -16.55
N LYS A 206 14.30 -1.40 -15.67
CA LYS A 206 14.58 -2.86 -15.61
C LYS A 206 14.18 -3.54 -16.92
N VAL A 207 13.01 -3.22 -17.47
CA VAL A 207 12.53 -3.77 -18.75
C VAL A 207 13.43 -3.35 -19.91
N ASP A 208 13.91 -2.11 -19.89
CA ASP A 208 14.80 -1.55 -20.91
C ASP A 208 16.24 -2.06 -20.79
N GLY A 209 16.56 -2.86 -19.78
CA GLY A 209 17.85 -3.51 -19.58
C GLY A 209 18.92 -2.63 -18.96
N MET A 210 18.52 -1.60 -18.21
CA MET A 210 19.44 -0.79 -17.41
C MET A 210 20.14 -1.67 -16.36
N ASP A 211 21.41 -1.38 -16.06
CA ASP A 211 22.14 -2.06 -15.00
C ASP A 211 21.44 -1.86 -13.65
N ASP A 212 21.29 -2.91 -12.87
CA ASP A 212 20.52 -2.87 -11.62
C ASP A 212 21.11 -1.89 -10.59
N THR A 213 22.44 -1.78 -10.51
CA THR A 213 23.11 -0.83 -9.58
C THR A 213 22.91 0.61 -10.04
N GLU A 214 23.01 0.87 -11.35
CA GLU A 214 22.75 2.18 -11.95
C GLU A 214 21.30 2.59 -11.72
N ASN A 215 20.33 1.70 -11.99
CA ASN A 215 18.90 1.95 -11.78
C ASN A 215 18.57 2.28 -10.32
N ILE A 216 19.11 1.53 -9.36
CA ILE A 216 18.96 1.82 -7.93
C ILE A 216 19.50 3.21 -7.59
N THR A 217 20.73 3.49 -8.04
CA THR A 217 21.41 4.76 -7.74
C THR A 217 20.64 5.96 -8.28
N GLU A 218 20.24 5.94 -9.55
CA GLU A 218 19.49 7.04 -10.17
C GLU A 218 18.10 7.20 -9.55
N THR A 219 17.44 6.09 -9.22
CA THR A 219 16.11 6.12 -8.58
C THR A 219 16.17 6.75 -7.19
N LEU A 220 17.15 6.38 -6.34
CA LEU A 220 17.31 6.98 -5.02
C LEU A 220 17.68 8.46 -5.08
N GLN A 221 18.56 8.86 -6.02
CA GLN A 221 18.86 10.27 -6.27
C GLN A 221 17.62 11.05 -6.70
N SER A 222 16.80 10.47 -7.60
CA SER A 222 15.52 11.08 -8.00
C SER A 222 14.55 11.21 -6.82
N CYS A 223 14.50 10.20 -5.95
CA CYS A 223 13.71 10.28 -4.71
C CYS A 223 14.18 11.45 -3.82
N ASP A 224 15.48 11.58 -3.62
CA ASP A 224 16.04 12.66 -2.79
C ASP A 224 15.77 14.04 -3.40
N GLU A 225 16.03 14.23 -4.68
CA GLU A 225 15.85 15.51 -5.37
C GLU A 225 14.37 15.95 -5.38
N GLN A 226 13.45 15.02 -5.71
CA GLN A 226 12.03 15.34 -5.79
C GLN A 226 11.40 15.52 -4.41
N TYR A 227 11.85 14.75 -3.41
CA TYR A 227 11.41 14.93 -2.03
C TYR A 227 11.83 16.30 -1.51
N ASP A 228 13.10 16.69 -1.70
CA ASP A 228 13.61 17.98 -1.23
C ASP A 228 12.93 19.15 -1.94
N ALA A 229 12.63 19.00 -3.24
CA ALA A 229 11.87 20.00 -3.99
C ALA A 229 10.43 20.16 -3.50
N ALA A 230 9.82 19.09 -2.99
CA ALA A 230 8.45 19.09 -2.46
C ALA A 230 8.38 19.47 -0.98
N ASN A 231 9.44 19.23 -0.19
CA ASN A 231 9.51 19.48 1.25
C ASN A 231 9.96 20.93 1.53
N VAL A 232 9.24 21.89 0.94
CA VAL A 232 9.49 23.32 1.09
C VAL A 232 8.52 23.91 2.12
N GLU A 233 8.85 23.85 3.42
CA GLU A 233 8.21 24.65 4.48
C GLU A 233 9.19 25.64 5.08
#